data_3c2fc8a11a5c95f11c4718f05ce8d2e1
#
_entry.id   3c2fc8a11a5c95f11c4718f05ce8d2e1
#
_cell.length_a   1.000
_cell.length_b   1.000
_cell.length_c   1.000
_cell.angle_alpha   90.00
_cell.angle_beta   90.00
_cell.angle_gamma   90.00
#
_symmetry.space_group_name_H-M   'P 1'
#
loop_
_entity.id
_entity.type
_entity.pdbx_description
1 polymer ?
#
loop_
_entity_poly.entity_id
_entity_poly.type
_entity_poly.pdbx_seq_one_letter_code
_entity_poly.pdbx_strand_id
1 'polypeptide(L)'
;MVRTLIISAASGAALMFSATAFAGGQGPEEAKAMLQKAVAAVKADQTLALIMFVKGEGGFLDGDLYPFCFRIADGKSLATPKAVKAGSDVKSLKDSDGSSYGLELFAAGQKPEGEITEIKNYKFPKPGTTEPLFSKISFVTKVGELACGVGYYK
;
A
#
# COMPACT_ATOMS: atom_id res chain seq x y z
N MET A 1 -52.98 39.74 30.25
CA MET A 1 -52.31 39.45 28.99
C MET A 1 -51.06 38.60 29.29
N VAL A 2 -51.15 37.30 29.10
CA VAL A 2 -50.04 36.36 29.35
C VAL A 2 -49.44 36.01 28.00
N ARG A 3 -48.13 36.37 27.76
CA ARG A 3 -47.39 35.99 26.58
C ARG A 3 -46.63 34.67 26.85
N THR A 4 -47.11 33.63 26.24
CA THR A 4 -46.48 32.32 26.25
C THR A 4 -45.26 32.32 25.33
N LEU A 5 -44.07 32.15 25.88
CA LEU A 5 -42.83 31.95 25.13
C LEU A 5 -42.70 30.44 24.79
N ILE A 6 -42.75 30.12 23.53
CA ILE A 6 -42.46 28.77 23.01
C ILE A 6 -40.97 28.66 22.81
N ILE A 7 -40.30 27.82 23.62
CA ILE A 7 -38.90 27.47 23.46
C ILE A 7 -38.84 26.26 22.54
N SER A 8 -38.38 26.46 21.29
CA SER A 8 -38.08 25.38 20.35
C SER A 8 -36.72 24.78 20.69
N ALA A 9 -36.74 23.56 21.21
CA ALA A 9 -35.53 22.77 21.38
C ALA A 9 -35.13 22.17 20.04
N ALA A 10 -34.03 22.67 19.46
CA ALA A 10 -33.40 22.07 18.31
C ALA A 10 -32.54 20.88 18.77
N SER A 11 -33.03 19.67 18.54
CA SER A 11 -32.27 18.43 18.77
C SER A 11 -31.24 18.28 17.66
N GLY A 12 -29.99 18.62 17.94
CA GLY A 12 -28.85 18.32 17.10
C GLY A 12 -28.51 16.82 17.16
N ALA A 13 -28.84 16.09 16.11
CA ALA A 13 -28.36 14.72 15.96
C ALA A 13 -26.86 14.76 15.65
N ALA A 14 -26.01 14.51 16.64
CA ALA A 14 -24.59 14.27 16.44
C ALA A 14 -24.43 12.89 15.79
N LEU A 15 -24.11 12.88 14.50
CA LEU A 15 -23.66 11.69 13.79
C LEU A 15 -22.27 11.31 14.34
N MET A 16 -22.27 10.40 15.30
CA MET A 16 -21.04 9.75 15.73
C MET A 16 -20.57 8.81 14.63
N PHE A 17 -19.59 9.25 13.84
CA PHE A 17 -18.78 8.36 13.02
C PHE A 17 -17.99 7.46 13.97
N SER A 18 -18.50 6.28 14.21
CA SER A 18 -17.73 5.22 14.85
C SER A 18 -16.62 4.84 13.88
N ALA A 19 -15.41 5.36 14.13
CA ALA A 19 -14.21 4.81 13.55
C ALA A 19 -14.07 3.40 14.12
N THR A 20 -14.51 2.39 13.38
CA THR A 20 -14.18 1.01 13.66
C THR A 20 -12.66 0.90 13.48
N ALA A 21 -11.93 0.95 14.60
CA ALA A 21 -10.55 0.51 14.62
C ALA A 21 -10.58 -0.99 14.28
N PHE A 22 -10.27 -1.32 13.04
CA PHE A 22 -9.99 -2.69 12.67
C PHE A 22 -8.70 -3.10 13.39
N ALA A 23 -8.85 -3.72 14.56
CA ALA A 23 -7.83 -4.58 15.13
C ALA A 23 -7.85 -5.88 14.29
N GLY A 24 -7.58 -5.76 13.00
CA GLY A 24 -7.57 -6.83 12.05
C GLY A 24 -6.14 -7.30 11.80
N GLY A 25 -5.94 -8.58 11.63
CA GLY A 25 -4.69 -9.14 11.17
C GLY A 25 -4.28 -8.50 9.84
N GLN A 26 -2.97 -8.54 9.56
CA GLN A 26 -2.41 -7.96 8.34
C GLN A 26 -2.61 -8.93 7.17
N GLY A 27 -3.81 -8.93 6.65
CA GLY A 27 -4.28 -9.83 5.60
C GLY A 27 -4.49 -9.15 4.25
N PRO A 28 -5.15 -9.85 3.33
CA PRO A 28 -5.36 -9.35 1.97
C PRO A 28 -6.20 -8.08 1.90
N GLU A 29 -7.19 -7.91 2.78
CA GLU A 29 -8.07 -6.75 2.72
C GLU A 29 -7.36 -5.48 3.21
N GLU A 30 -6.56 -5.58 4.28
CA GLU A 30 -5.73 -4.49 4.78
C GLU A 30 -4.65 -4.10 3.77
N ALA A 31 -4.04 -5.08 3.10
CA ALA A 31 -3.06 -4.83 2.03
C ALA A 31 -3.70 -4.09 0.84
N LYS A 32 -4.89 -4.48 0.41
CA LYS A 32 -5.63 -3.78 -0.66
C LYS A 32 -6.04 -2.37 -0.23
N ALA A 33 -6.51 -2.19 1.01
CA ALA A 33 -6.88 -0.88 1.54
C ALA A 33 -5.65 0.07 1.57
N MET A 34 -4.50 -0.42 2.02
CA MET A 34 -3.25 0.36 1.98
C MET A 34 -2.82 0.67 0.55
N LEU A 35 -2.98 -0.26 -0.39
CA LEU A 35 -2.67 -0.02 -1.80
C LEU A 35 -3.55 1.10 -2.38
N GLN A 36 -4.85 1.09 -2.10
CA GLN A 36 -5.76 2.15 -2.55
C GLN A 36 -5.37 3.51 -1.96
N LYS A 37 -5.00 3.55 -0.68
CA LYS A 37 -4.48 4.75 -0.02
C LYS A 37 -3.17 5.23 -0.68
N ALA A 38 -2.26 4.31 -1.01
CA ALA A 38 -1.01 4.63 -1.69
C ALA A 38 -1.24 5.19 -3.10
N VAL A 39 -2.17 4.61 -3.87
CA VAL A 39 -2.57 5.12 -5.20
C VAL A 39 -3.12 6.54 -5.09
N ALA A 40 -3.99 6.81 -4.13
CA ALA A 40 -4.53 8.15 -3.91
C ALA A 40 -3.42 9.16 -3.56
N ALA A 41 -2.48 8.79 -2.71
CA ALA A 41 -1.33 9.64 -2.35
C ALA A 41 -0.44 9.95 -3.56
N VAL A 42 -0.11 8.94 -4.39
CA VAL A 42 0.69 9.13 -5.62
C VAL A 42 -0.03 10.06 -6.61
N LYS A 43 -1.35 9.92 -6.78
CA LYS A 43 -2.14 10.80 -7.64
C LYS A 43 -2.20 12.25 -7.13
N ALA A 44 -2.17 12.45 -5.83
CA ALA A 44 -2.19 13.79 -5.23
C ALA A 44 -0.81 14.48 -5.33
N ASP A 45 0.25 13.80 -4.94
CA ASP A 45 1.64 14.27 -5.04
C ASP A 45 2.58 13.07 -5.05
N GLN A 46 3.07 12.69 -6.23
CA GLN A 46 3.94 11.52 -6.39
C GLN A 46 5.23 11.64 -5.58
N THR A 47 5.86 12.81 -5.58
CA THR A 47 7.14 13.01 -4.89
C THR A 47 6.98 12.86 -3.38
N LEU A 48 5.99 13.52 -2.81
CA LEU A 48 5.70 13.44 -1.39
C LEU A 48 5.29 12.01 -1.00
N ALA A 49 4.44 11.36 -1.79
CA ALA A 49 4.01 9.99 -1.54
C ALA A 49 5.20 9.01 -1.45
N LEU A 50 6.13 9.06 -2.41
CA LEU A 50 7.31 8.20 -2.40
C LEU A 50 8.21 8.44 -1.17
N ILE A 51 8.35 9.70 -0.75
CA ILE A 51 9.09 10.03 0.49
C ILE A 51 8.40 9.41 1.71
N MET A 52 7.08 9.54 1.82
CA MET A 52 6.29 8.97 2.92
C MET A 52 6.39 7.43 2.94
N PHE A 53 6.36 6.78 1.79
CA PHE A 53 6.49 5.31 1.69
C PHE A 53 7.86 4.84 2.18
N VAL A 54 8.94 5.50 1.76
CA VAL A 54 10.30 5.16 2.21
C VAL A 54 10.48 5.35 3.70
N LYS A 55 9.88 6.41 4.28
CA LYS A 55 9.96 6.71 5.71
C LYS A 55 8.95 5.94 6.56
N GLY A 56 7.92 5.34 5.96
CA GLY A 56 6.81 4.74 6.68
C GLY A 56 5.90 5.76 7.39
N GLU A 57 5.91 7.00 6.94
CA GLU A 57 5.09 8.08 7.48
C GLU A 57 3.67 8.07 6.91
N GLY A 58 2.75 8.80 7.54
CA GLY A 58 1.36 8.93 7.06
C GLY A 58 0.56 7.63 7.10
N GLY A 59 0.98 6.66 7.93
CA GLY A 59 0.35 5.35 8.03
C GLY A 59 0.67 4.43 6.85
N PHE A 60 1.82 4.63 6.19
CA PHE A 60 2.34 3.75 5.15
C PHE A 60 3.36 2.72 5.67
N LEU A 61 3.41 2.53 6.97
CA LEU A 61 3.99 1.37 7.62
C LEU A 61 3.03 0.98 8.76
N ASP A 62 2.34 -0.11 8.59
CA ASP A 62 1.41 -0.66 9.58
C ASP A 62 1.73 -2.13 9.79
N GLY A 63 2.44 -2.41 10.89
CA GLY A 63 3.00 -3.73 11.15
C GLY A 63 3.91 -4.19 10.01
N ASP A 64 3.49 -5.22 9.28
CA ASP A 64 4.23 -5.78 8.15
C ASP A 64 3.79 -5.22 6.77
N LEU A 65 2.77 -4.33 6.75
CA LEU A 65 2.26 -3.73 5.51
C LEU A 65 3.01 -2.43 5.19
N TYR A 66 3.44 -2.29 3.96
CA TYR A 66 4.05 -1.08 3.41
C TYR A 66 3.91 -1.04 1.89
N PRO A 67 3.81 0.16 1.28
CA PRO A 67 3.85 0.32 -0.16
C PRO A 67 5.28 0.21 -0.70
N PHE A 68 5.40 -0.36 -1.89
CA PHE A 68 6.59 -0.26 -2.71
C PHE A 68 6.19 0.21 -4.10
N CYS A 69 7.08 0.94 -4.79
CA CYS A 69 6.81 1.44 -6.14
C CYS A 69 8.06 1.34 -7.01
N PHE A 70 7.81 1.13 -8.30
CA PHE A 70 8.84 1.16 -9.34
C PHE A 70 8.31 1.88 -10.58
N ARG A 71 9.23 2.37 -11.41
CA ARG A 71 8.88 3.04 -12.66
C ARG A 71 8.59 2.01 -13.75
N ILE A 72 7.47 2.16 -14.46
CA ILE A 72 7.03 1.20 -15.47
C ILE A 72 7.87 1.24 -16.75
N ALA A 73 8.54 2.36 -17.06
CA ALA A 73 9.33 2.51 -18.27
C ALA A 73 10.61 1.64 -18.28
N ASP A 74 11.27 1.51 -17.12
CA ASP A 74 12.57 0.84 -17.01
C ASP A 74 12.66 -0.18 -15.87
N GLY A 75 11.63 -0.26 -15.02
CA GLY A 75 11.61 -1.18 -13.87
C GLY A 75 12.42 -0.70 -12.67
N LYS A 76 12.88 0.54 -12.65
CA LYS A 76 13.68 1.04 -11.52
C LYS A 76 12.84 1.20 -10.26
N SER A 77 13.31 0.59 -9.20
CA SER A 77 12.72 0.69 -7.86
C SER A 77 12.90 2.09 -7.28
N LEU A 78 11.82 2.75 -6.86
CA LEU A 78 11.81 4.12 -6.34
C LEU A 78 11.49 4.17 -4.85
N ALA A 79 10.43 3.53 -4.40
CA ALA A 79 10.15 3.32 -2.99
C ALA A 79 10.26 1.82 -2.71
N THR A 80 11.18 1.45 -1.84
CA THR A 80 11.53 0.06 -1.61
C THR A 80 11.73 -0.23 -0.12
N PRO A 81 11.42 -1.46 0.32
CA PRO A 81 11.85 -1.92 1.64
C PRO A 81 13.38 -2.03 1.68
N LYS A 82 13.96 -2.05 2.89
CA LYS A 82 15.42 -2.14 3.08
C LYS A 82 16.09 -3.33 2.37
N ALA A 83 15.34 -4.42 2.16
CA ALA A 83 15.84 -5.61 1.49
C ALA A 83 16.08 -5.42 -0.03
N VAL A 84 15.58 -4.35 -0.62
CA VAL A 84 15.76 -4.03 -2.04
C VAL A 84 16.49 -2.70 -2.16
N LYS A 85 17.60 -2.69 -2.91
CA LYS A 85 18.37 -1.46 -3.14
C LYS A 85 17.55 -0.50 -4.02
N ALA A 86 17.40 0.75 -3.58
CA ALA A 86 16.76 1.80 -4.39
C ALA A 86 17.51 1.97 -5.72
N GLY A 87 16.76 2.14 -6.81
CA GLY A 87 17.30 2.26 -8.16
C GLY A 87 17.66 0.93 -8.83
N SER A 88 17.54 -0.24 -8.14
CA SER A 88 17.70 -1.54 -8.77
C SER A 88 16.57 -1.84 -9.74
N ASP A 89 16.85 -2.69 -10.73
CA ASP A 89 15.82 -3.15 -11.67
C ASP A 89 14.95 -4.22 -11.03
N VAL A 90 13.66 -3.93 -10.90
CA VAL A 90 12.67 -4.85 -10.34
C VAL A 90 12.66 -6.20 -11.07
N LYS A 91 12.94 -6.22 -12.39
CA LYS A 91 12.95 -7.43 -13.22
C LYS A 91 14.02 -8.43 -12.80
N SER A 92 15.07 -7.97 -12.14
CA SER A 92 16.15 -8.82 -11.66
C SER A 92 15.87 -9.50 -10.32
N LEU A 93 14.78 -9.12 -9.65
CA LEU A 93 14.46 -9.65 -8.32
C LEU A 93 14.02 -11.10 -8.39
N LYS A 94 14.69 -11.93 -7.59
CA LYS A 94 14.38 -13.33 -7.36
C LYS A 94 14.34 -13.62 -5.88
N ASP A 95 13.57 -14.61 -5.50
CA ASP A 95 13.59 -15.10 -4.15
C ASP A 95 14.63 -16.20 -3.93
N SER A 96 14.71 -16.72 -2.71
CA SER A 96 15.68 -17.79 -2.35
C SER A 96 15.46 -19.09 -3.12
N ASP A 97 14.26 -19.32 -3.60
CA ASP A 97 13.88 -20.53 -4.35
C ASP A 97 14.12 -20.34 -5.87
N GLY A 98 14.64 -19.17 -6.27
CA GLY A 98 14.89 -18.82 -7.66
C GLY A 98 13.66 -18.32 -8.44
N SER A 99 12.52 -18.14 -7.77
CA SER A 99 11.32 -17.57 -8.39
C SER A 99 11.58 -16.13 -8.83
N SER A 100 11.33 -15.84 -10.09
CA SER A 100 11.51 -14.52 -10.69
C SER A 100 10.29 -13.62 -10.45
N TYR A 101 9.91 -13.43 -9.19
CA TYR A 101 8.76 -12.62 -8.82
C TYR A 101 8.85 -11.17 -9.32
N GLY A 102 10.06 -10.65 -9.52
CA GLY A 102 10.28 -9.31 -10.06
C GLY A 102 9.77 -9.15 -11.50
N LEU A 103 9.85 -10.18 -12.32
CA LEU A 103 9.26 -10.18 -13.66
C LEU A 103 7.73 -10.14 -13.60
N GLU A 104 7.12 -10.83 -12.64
CA GLU A 104 5.68 -10.80 -12.42
C GLU A 104 5.22 -9.42 -11.93
N LEU A 105 5.97 -8.80 -10.99
CA LEU A 105 5.74 -7.43 -10.57
C LEU A 105 5.77 -6.45 -11.75
N PHE A 106 6.81 -6.56 -12.59
CA PHE A 106 6.97 -5.70 -13.75
C PHE A 106 5.84 -5.88 -14.77
N ALA A 107 5.45 -7.12 -15.05
CA ALA A 107 4.32 -7.44 -15.93
C ALA A 107 2.99 -6.88 -15.39
N ALA A 108 2.78 -6.94 -14.08
CA ALA A 108 1.61 -6.33 -13.43
C ALA A 108 1.54 -4.82 -13.65
N GLY A 109 2.70 -4.15 -13.62
CA GLY A 109 2.80 -2.70 -13.88
C GLY A 109 2.50 -2.29 -15.32
N GLN A 110 2.55 -3.22 -16.27
CA GLN A 110 2.22 -2.96 -17.69
C GLN A 110 0.73 -3.06 -17.99
N LYS A 111 -0.08 -3.54 -17.04
CA LYS A 111 -1.53 -3.66 -17.21
C LYS A 111 -2.23 -2.29 -17.15
N PRO A 112 -3.50 -2.20 -17.57
CA PRO A 112 -4.28 -0.98 -17.49
C PRO A 112 -4.31 -0.40 -16.07
N GLU A 113 -4.33 0.93 -15.96
CA GLU A 113 -4.44 1.63 -14.68
C GLU A 113 -5.72 1.22 -13.93
N GLY A 114 -5.59 0.94 -12.64
CA GLY A 114 -6.69 0.50 -11.78
C GLY A 114 -6.90 -1.01 -11.74
N GLU A 115 -6.32 -1.79 -12.67
CA GLU A 115 -6.31 -3.25 -12.57
C GLU A 115 -5.35 -3.67 -11.46
N ILE A 116 -5.85 -4.46 -10.50
CA ILE A 116 -5.02 -5.02 -9.42
C ILE A 116 -4.63 -6.44 -9.78
N THR A 117 -3.32 -6.68 -9.80
CA THR A 117 -2.75 -8.02 -10.02
C THR A 117 -2.19 -8.57 -8.73
N GLU A 118 -2.52 -9.81 -8.42
CA GLU A 118 -1.98 -10.54 -7.27
C GLU A 118 -0.73 -11.33 -7.68
N ILE A 119 0.39 -11.07 -7.01
CA ILE A 119 1.65 -11.81 -7.14
C ILE A 119 1.79 -12.73 -5.94
N LYS A 120 1.84 -14.04 -6.19
CA LYS A 120 1.66 -15.07 -5.14
C LYS A 120 2.98 -15.75 -4.78
N ASN A 121 3.07 -16.07 -3.49
CA ASN A 121 3.98 -17.11 -2.97
C ASN A 121 5.47 -16.93 -3.32
N TYR A 122 5.97 -15.72 -3.23
CA TYR A 122 7.40 -15.51 -3.24
C TYR A 122 7.93 -15.28 -1.82
N LYS A 123 9.19 -15.60 -1.58
CA LYS A 123 9.81 -15.43 -0.26
C LYS A 123 10.47 -14.08 -0.13
N PHE A 124 10.12 -13.37 0.95
CA PHE A 124 10.63 -12.03 1.21
C PHE A 124 10.76 -11.77 2.71
N PRO A 125 11.78 -11.00 3.17
CA PRO A 125 11.91 -10.67 4.58
C PRO A 125 10.86 -9.65 5.01
N LYS A 126 10.53 -9.66 6.29
CA LYS A 126 9.64 -8.66 6.88
C LYS A 126 10.31 -7.29 6.96
N PRO A 127 9.52 -6.19 7.09
CA PRO A 127 10.06 -4.83 7.18
C PRO A 127 11.18 -4.69 8.21
N GLY A 128 12.26 -4.03 7.82
CA GLY A 128 13.41 -3.77 8.70
C GLY A 128 14.34 -4.95 8.94
N THR A 129 14.07 -6.13 8.35
CA THR A 129 14.90 -7.33 8.44
C THR A 129 15.42 -7.76 7.07
N THR A 130 16.41 -8.63 7.05
CA THR A 130 16.88 -9.32 5.84
C THR A 130 16.66 -10.83 5.94
N GLU A 131 16.42 -11.34 7.14
CA GLU A 131 16.16 -12.74 7.49
C GLU A 131 15.29 -12.82 8.76
N PRO A 132 14.50 -13.86 8.94
CA PRO A 132 14.21 -14.95 7.99
C PRO A 132 13.26 -14.52 6.87
N LEU A 133 13.18 -15.33 5.80
CA LEU A 133 12.26 -15.13 4.69
C LEU A 133 10.89 -15.77 4.97
N PHE A 134 9.83 -15.07 4.62
CA PHE A 134 8.44 -15.50 4.78
C PHE A 134 7.72 -15.53 3.44
N SER A 135 6.71 -16.38 3.32
CA SER A 135 5.84 -16.39 2.15
C SER A 135 5.05 -15.06 2.09
N LYS A 136 5.18 -14.36 0.99
CA LYS A 136 4.53 -13.07 0.73
C LYS A 136 3.61 -13.15 -0.47
N ILE A 137 2.51 -12.41 -0.38
CA ILE A 137 1.59 -12.14 -1.48
C ILE A 137 1.49 -10.63 -1.64
N SER A 138 1.62 -10.12 -2.85
CA SER A 138 1.50 -8.68 -3.13
C SER A 138 0.40 -8.39 -4.13
N PHE A 139 -0.32 -7.31 -3.89
CA PHE A 139 -1.24 -6.69 -4.84
C PHE A 139 -0.52 -5.52 -5.51
N VAL A 140 -0.54 -5.48 -6.83
CA VAL A 140 0.15 -4.45 -7.63
C VAL A 140 -0.81 -3.82 -8.61
N THR A 141 -0.72 -2.51 -8.76
CA THR A 141 -1.48 -1.76 -9.77
C THR A 141 -0.63 -0.64 -10.38
N LYS A 142 -0.97 -0.28 -11.60
CA LYS A 142 -0.41 0.90 -12.26
C LYS A 142 -1.06 2.17 -11.73
N VAL A 143 -0.26 3.22 -11.55
CA VAL A 143 -0.69 4.56 -11.21
C VAL A 143 0.22 5.58 -11.93
N GLY A 144 -0.29 6.19 -12.99
CA GLY A 144 0.51 7.08 -13.86
C GLY A 144 1.71 6.35 -14.47
N GLU A 145 2.92 6.87 -14.23
CA GLU A 145 4.18 6.28 -14.72
C GLU A 145 4.79 5.25 -13.76
N LEU A 146 4.10 4.98 -12.66
CA LEU A 146 4.53 4.03 -11.64
C LEU A 146 3.66 2.78 -11.63
N ALA A 147 4.23 1.70 -11.12
CA ALA A 147 3.48 0.61 -10.53
C ALA A 147 3.80 0.57 -9.04
N CYS A 148 2.75 0.51 -8.23
CA CYS A 148 2.87 0.41 -6.79
C CYS A 148 2.20 -0.86 -6.29
N GLY A 149 2.72 -1.41 -5.22
CA GLY A 149 2.19 -2.62 -4.61
C GLY A 149 2.25 -2.56 -3.09
N VAL A 150 1.41 -3.37 -2.47
CA VAL A 150 1.43 -3.68 -1.03
C VAL A 150 1.30 -5.18 -0.88
N GLY A 151 2.12 -5.76 -0.03
CA GLY A 151 2.07 -7.20 0.23
C GLY A 151 1.85 -7.52 1.70
N TYR A 152 1.28 -8.68 1.94
CA TYR A 152 1.10 -9.27 3.26
C TYR A 152 1.82 -10.62 3.35
N TYR A 153 2.05 -11.10 4.55
CA TYR A 153 2.76 -12.35 4.83
C TYR A 153 1.79 -13.41 5.35
N LYS A 154 2.05 -14.66 4.96
CA LYS A 154 1.33 -15.83 5.47
C LYS A 154 2.02 -16.38 6.70
#